data_0e68addae61ef19b0f8ed66e8258b559
#
_entry.id   0e68addae61ef19b0f8ed66e8258b559
#
_cell.length_a   1.000
_cell.length_b   1.000
_cell.length_c   1.000
_cell.angle_alpha   90.00
_cell.angle_beta   90.00
_cell.angle_gamma   90.00
#
_symmetry.space_group_name_H-M   'P 1'
#
loop_
_entity.id
_entity.type
_entity.pdbx_description
1 polymer ?
#
loop_
_entity_poly.entity_id
_entity_poly.type
_entity_poly.pdbx_seq_one_letter_code
_entity_poly.pdbx_strand_id
1 'polypeptide(L)'
;MSSKPSIPKGTRDFLPAQVKKRQYIFSTIESVFKTYGYLPIETPTMENLSTLTGKYGEEGDKLLFKVLNNGDFLAKANEAALEARDSAGVTASISKRGLRYDLTVPFARYVVMHQNELSFPFKRYHIQPVWRADRPQKGRYQEFYQCDVDIVGSDSLMYEAELVAIYDEVFDKLGLKTVTYINNRKILYGLAEAAGIEDHFMDMTIAIDKLDKIGADKVVEEMTSKGIAMEAASKVMSMLKVEDLDELEKLFASCKTGLHGIEELRTFHKYSDRRALSNKLVWDITLARGLNYYTGCIFEVKADTEHYPNLRMGSIGGGGRYDDLTGVFGMKGMSGVGISFGAERIYDVMEEEELFPSDVAKDLDVLIVTFDSDAHLYGYDVVTQLRAAGVRADLYPEPTKMKKQMKYANDRQVPYVIVIGSDEVDSGQLTFKNMVEGSQEKADISDVIKKLKAANQ
;
A
#
# COMPACT_ATOMS: atom_id res chain seq x y z
N MET A 1 0.05 -29.10 -28.94
CA MET A 1 -0.90 -28.93 -27.83
C MET A 1 -0.97 -27.44 -27.49
N SER A 2 -2.12 -26.77 -27.65
CA SER A 2 -2.24 -25.38 -27.20
C SER A 2 -2.30 -25.38 -25.66
N SER A 3 -1.26 -24.85 -25.03
CA SER A 3 -1.32 -24.62 -23.58
C SER A 3 -2.40 -23.59 -23.26
N LYS A 4 -3.26 -23.87 -22.31
CA LYS A 4 -4.18 -22.83 -21.81
C LYS A 4 -3.31 -21.68 -21.27
N PRO A 5 -3.63 -20.42 -21.59
CA PRO A 5 -2.91 -19.28 -21.05
C PRO A 5 -3.05 -19.25 -19.52
N SER A 6 -1.99 -18.87 -18.83
CA SER A 6 -1.93 -18.77 -17.36
C SER A 6 -0.98 -17.63 -16.96
N ILE A 7 -1.17 -17.12 -15.77
CA ILE A 7 -0.30 -16.12 -15.15
C ILE A 7 0.57 -16.76 -14.05
N PRO A 8 1.72 -16.15 -13.69
CA PRO A 8 2.54 -16.63 -12.58
C PRO A 8 1.74 -16.71 -11.28
N LYS A 9 2.04 -17.71 -10.45
CA LYS A 9 1.37 -17.85 -9.16
C LYS A 9 1.68 -16.65 -8.26
N GLY A 10 0.65 -16.11 -7.61
CA GLY A 10 0.80 -14.96 -6.72
C GLY A 10 0.76 -13.59 -7.41
N THR A 11 0.54 -13.58 -8.74
CA THR A 11 0.20 -12.37 -9.51
C THR A 11 -1.26 -12.36 -9.91
N ARG A 12 -1.78 -11.23 -10.38
CA ARG A 12 -3.22 -11.07 -10.73
C ARG A 12 -3.40 -10.23 -11.98
N ASP A 13 -4.36 -10.62 -12.81
CA ASP A 13 -5.00 -9.71 -13.75
C ASP A 13 -6.11 -8.94 -13.04
N PHE A 14 -6.33 -7.70 -13.44
CA PHE A 14 -7.40 -6.86 -12.90
C PHE A 14 -8.37 -6.48 -14.03
N LEU A 15 -9.64 -6.78 -13.85
CA LEU A 15 -10.69 -6.34 -14.76
C LEU A 15 -10.93 -4.82 -14.62
N PRO A 16 -11.56 -4.16 -15.63
CA PRO A 16 -11.74 -2.71 -15.63
C PRO A 16 -12.33 -2.12 -14.34
N ALA A 17 -13.37 -2.72 -13.78
CA ALA A 17 -13.98 -2.28 -12.53
C ALA A 17 -13.00 -2.36 -11.35
N GLN A 18 -12.20 -3.42 -11.30
CA GLN A 18 -11.18 -3.58 -10.25
C GLN A 18 -10.05 -2.54 -10.39
N VAL A 19 -9.64 -2.24 -11.63
CA VAL A 19 -8.63 -1.18 -11.88
C VAL A 19 -9.14 0.17 -11.38
N LYS A 20 -10.40 0.53 -11.63
CA LYS A 20 -10.99 1.77 -11.15
C LYS A 20 -11.05 1.86 -9.62
N LYS A 21 -11.46 0.79 -8.96
CA LYS A 21 -11.44 0.69 -7.49
C LYS A 21 -10.02 0.90 -6.94
N ARG A 22 -9.02 0.30 -7.59
CA ARG A 22 -7.59 0.51 -7.23
C ARG A 22 -7.15 1.96 -7.44
N GLN A 23 -7.52 2.55 -8.58
CA GLN A 23 -7.22 3.96 -8.87
C GLN A 23 -7.87 4.91 -7.86
N TYR A 24 -9.08 4.61 -7.39
CA TYR A 24 -9.74 5.36 -6.32
C TYR A 24 -8.88 5.36 -5.04
N ILE A 25 -8.36 4.21 -4.62
CA ILE A 25 -7.44 4.11 -3.47
C ILE A 25 -6.18 4.94 -3.72
N PHE A 26 -5.52 4.75 -4.86
CA PHE A 26 -4.28 5.46 -5.17
C PHE A 26 -4.46 6.98 -5.23
N SER A 27 -5.51 7.46 -5.90
CA SER A 27 -5.78 8.89 -6.01
C SER A 27 -6.15 9.53 -4.66
N THR A 28 -6.85 8.81 -3.79
CA THR A 28 -7.16 9.26 -2.43
C THR A 28 -5.88 9.41 -1.61
N ILE A 29 -5.02 8.39 -1.60
CA ILE A 29 -3.72 8.42 -0.92
C ILE A 29 -2.84 9.56 -1.47
N GLU A 30 -2.71 9.64 -2.78
CA GLU A 30 -1.89 10.66 -3.45
C GLU A 30 -2.38 12.08 -3.13
N SER A 31 -3.70 12.28 -3.10
CA SER A 31 -4.29 13.59 -2.77
C SER A 31 -3.88 14.07 -1.37
N VAL A 32 -3.87 13.16 -0.40
CA VAL A 32 -3.44 13.47 0.97
C VAL A 32 -1.95 13.78 1.00
N PHE A 33 -1.10 12.96 0.37
CA PHE A 33 0.34 13.22 0.32
C PHE A 33 0.66 14.62 -0.25
N LYS A 34 -0.04 15.03 -1.31
CA LYS A 34 0.10 16.37 -1.91
C LYS A 34 -0.31 17.48 -0.94
N THR A 35 -1.38 17.28 -0.17
CA THR A 35 -1.86 18.27 0.83
C THR A 35 -0.80 18.51 1.92
N TYR A 36 -0.04 17.46 2.28
CA TYR A 36 1.05 17.57 3.26
C TYR A 36 2.39 18.00 2.64
N GLY A 37 2.43 18.35 1.36
CA GLY A 37 3.60 18.90 0.68
C GLY A 37 4.66 17.87 0.31
N TYR A 38 4.28 16.60 0.16
CA TYR A 38 5.20 15.56 -0.32
C TYR A 38 5.32 15.60 -1.84
N LEU A 39 6.51 15.33 -2.34
CA LEU A 39 6.86 15.36 -3.75
C LEU A 39 6.93 13.94 -4.33
N PRO A 40 6.42 13.72 -5.56
CA PRO A 40 6.49 12.40 -6.20
C PRO A 40 7.92 12.08 -6.62
N ILE A 41 8.30 10.82 -6.43
CA ILE A 41 9.49 10.24 -7.05
C ILE A 41 9.17 8.88 -7.67
N GLU A 42 9.99 8.45 -8.61
CA GLU A 42 9.99 7.10 -9.16
C GLU A 42 11.41 6.52 -9.17
N THR A 43 11.52 5.22 -8.95
CA THR A 43 12.78 4.49 -9.07
C THR A 43 12.60 3.30 -10.03
N PRO A 44 13.68 2.77 -10.62
CA PRO A 44 13.59 1.60 -11.49
C PRO A 44 12.97 0.38 -10.80
N THR A 45 12.19 -0.38 -11.53
CA THR A 45 11.67 -1.70 -11.08
C THR A 45 12.79 -2.69 -10.77
N MET A 46 13.85 -2.68 -11.61
CA MET A 46 15.03 -3.49 -11.42
C MET A 46 16.15 -2.66 -10.79
N GLU A 47 16.70 -3.17 -9.71
CA GLU A 47 17.87 -2.63 -9.04
C GLU A 47 19.08 -3.55 -9.24
N ASN A 48 20.28 -3.03 -9.03
CA ASN A 48 21.46 -3.89 -8.90
C ASN A 48 21.24 -4.84 -7.71
N LEU A 49 21.55 -6.12 -7.89
CA LEU A 49 21.34 -7.10 -6.83
C LEU A 49 22.14 -6.73 -5.56
N SER A 50 23.32 -6.14 -5.71
CA SER A 50 24.13 -5.61 -4.59
C SER A 50 23.46 -4.47 -3.82
N THR A 51 22.55 -3.72 -4.44
CA THR A 51 21.72 -2.71 -3.77
C THR A 51 20.70 -3.35 -2.83
N LEU A 52 20.16 -4.51 -3.21
CA LEU A 52 19.08 -5.18 -2.50
C LEU A 52 19.60 -6.17 -1.45
N THR A 53 20.65 -6.93 -1.76
CA THR A 53 21.15 -8.01 -0.90
C THR A 53 21.74 -7.48 0.40
N GLY A 54 21.48 -8.15 1.52
CA GLY A 54 22.00 -7.83 2.84
C GLY A 54 21.28 -6.65 3.53
N LYS A 55 20.16 -6.18 2.97
CA LYS A 55 19.38 -5.05 3.53
C LYS A 55 18.15 -5.49 4.31
N TYR A 56 17.62 -6.66 3.99
CA TYR A 56 16.36 -7.18 4.53
C TYR A 56 16.53 -8.30 5.54
N GLY A 57 17.77 -8.63 5.92
CA GLY A 57 18.11 -9.82 6.71
C GLY A 57 18.05 -11.11 5.89
N GLU A 58 18.48 -12.25 6.46
CA GLU A 58 18.56 -13.53 5.74
C GLU A 58 17.22 -14.00 5.16
N GLU A 59 16.14 -13.77 5.89
CA GLU A 59 14.79 -14.17 5.45
C GLU A 59 14.31 -13.32 4.27
N GLY A 60 14.50 -12.00 4.32
CA GLY A 60 14.12 -11.09 3.23
C GLY A 60 14.96 -11.33 1.97
N ASP A 61 16.25 -11.61 2.11
CA ASP A 61 17.12 -11.89 0.97
C ASP A 61 16.71 -13.17 0.19
N LYS A 62 16.09 -14.15 0.89
CA LYS A 62 15.50 -15.34 0.26
C LYS A 62 14.27 -15.03 -0.57
N LEU A 63 13.58 -13.94 -0.27
CA LEU A 63 12.35 -13.50 -0.96
C LEU A 63 12.61 -12.58 -2.16
N LEU A 64 13.86 -12.23 -2.45
CA LEU A 64 14.23 -11.42 -3.61
C LEU A 64 14.06 -12.19 -4.91
N PHE A 65 13.30 -11.64 -5.86
CA PHE A 65 13.30 -12.11 -7.24
C PHE A 65 14.58 -11.68 -7.95
N LYS A 66 15.34 -12.64 -8.43
CA LYS A 66 16.62 -12.45 -9.10
C LYS A 66 16.42 -12.56 -10.61
N VAL A 67 17.04 -11.66 -11.38
CA VAL A 67 16.92 -11.60 -12.83
C VAL A 67 18.21 -12.13 -13.45
N LEU A 68 18.14 -13.20 -14.23
CA LEU A 68 19.27 -13.77 -14.93
C LEU A 68 19.93 -12.74 -15.86
N ASN A 69 21.24 -12.81 -16.01
CA ASN A 69 21.97 -12.01 -16.99
C ASN A 69 21.50 -12.35 -18.42
N ASN A 70 21.49 -11.37 -19.31
CA ASN A 70 21.08 -11.58 -20.68
C ASN A 70 22.11 -12.43 -21.48
N GLY A 71 21.64 -13.09 -22.52
CA GLY A 71 22.44 -13.96 -23.37
C GLY A 71 22.75 -15.31 -22.72
N ASP A 72 23.94 -15.86 -22.97
CA ASP A 72 24.40 -17.06 -22.25
C ASP A 72 24.82 -16.71 -20.82
N PHE A 73 23.88 -16.82 -19.90
CA PHE A 73 24.08 -16.46 -18.50
C PHE A 73 25.03 -17.40 -17.77
N LEU A 74 25.34 -18.60 -18.33
CA LEU A 74 26.30 -19.54 -17.79
C LEU A 74 27.75 -19.28 -18.25
N ALA A 75 27.95 -18.52 -19.33
CA ALA A 75 29.28 -18.24 -19.88
C ALA A 75 30.29 -17.63 -18.89
N LYS A 76 29.81 -17.00 -17.82
CA LYS A 76 30.59 -16.39 -16.74
C LYS A 76 30.20 -16.91 -15.37
N ALA A 77 29.52 -18.05 -15.31
CA ALA A 77 29.16 -18.69 -14.04
C ALA A 77 30.41 -19.11 -13.25
N ASN A 78 30.30 -19.05 -11.93
CA ASN A 78 31.33 -19.61 -11.05
C ASN A 78 31.25 -21.13 -11.11
N GLU A 79 32.16 -21.75 -11.86
CA GLU A 79 32.18 -23.20 -12.08
C GLU A 79 32.34 -23.99 -10.76
N ALA A 80 33.18 -23.51 -9.84
CA ALA A 80 33.37 -24.19 -8.55
C ALA A 80 32.10 -24.15 -7.69
N ALA A 81 31.38 -23.04 -7.69
CA ALA A 81 30.09 -22.92 -7.02
C ALA A 81 29.01 -23.78 -7.68
N LEU A 82 29.06 -23.90 -9.01
CA LEU A 82 28.12 -24.72 -9.78
C LEU A 82 28.34 -26.21 -9.49
N GLU A 83 29.57 -26.66 -9.48
CA GLU A 83 29.95 -28.02 -9.12
C GLU A 83 29.60 -28.38 -7.66
N ALA A 84 29.86 -27.43 -6.74
CA ALA A 84 29.51 -27.57 -5.33
C ALA A 84 27.99 -27.42 -5.05
N ARG A 85 27.18 -27.08 -6.06
CA ARG A 85 25.73 -26.73 -5.92
C ARG A 85 25.48 -25.60 -4.90
N ASP A 86 26.44 -24.68 -4.79
CA ASP A 86 26.29 -23.50 -3.97
C ASP A 86 25.42 -22.47 -4.70
N SER A 87 24.11 -22.42 -4.38
CA SER A 87 23.14 -21.53 -4.99
C SER A 87 23.48 -20.03 -4.82
N ALA A 88 24.10 -19.65 -3.71
CA ALA A 88 24.47 -18.26 -3.43
C ALA A 88 25.64 -17.84 -4.32
N GLY A 89 26.72 -18.65 -4.37
CA GLY A 89 27.89 -18.40 -5.22
C GLY A 89 27.54 -18.39 -6.71
N VAL A 90 26.70 -19.34 -7.16
CA VAL A 90 26.21 -19.35 -8.54
C VAL A 90 25.39 -18.09 -8.84
N THR A 91 24.42 -17.74 -7.99
CA THR A 91 23.55 -16.56 -8.19
C THR A 91 24.37 -15.30 -8.37
N ALA A 92 25.39 -15.07 -7.55
CA ALA A 92 26.23 -13.87 -7.65
C ALA A 92 26.91 -13.71 -9.02
N SER A 93 27.19 -14.82 -9.72
CA SER A 93 27.84 -14.83 -11.03
C SER A 93 26.87 -14.71 -12.21
N ILE A 94 25.65 -15.24 -12.10
CA ILE A 94 24.66 -15.33 -13.19
C ILE A 94 23.53 -14.29 -13.10
N SER A 95 23.41 -13.57 -11.98
CA SER A 95 22.37 -12.56 -11.75
C SER A 95 22.98 -11.31 -11.13
N LYS A 96 22.97 -10.21 -11.88
CA LYS A 96 23.46 -8.89 -11.43
C LYS A 96 22.31 -7.95 -11.02
N ARG A 97 21.07 -8.33 -11.30
CA ARG A 97 19.86 -7.51 -11.09
C ARG A 97 18.80 -8.31 -10.36
N GLY A 98 17.96 -7.63 -9.60
CA GLY A 98 16.78 -8.16 -8.98
C GLY A 98 15.59 -7.21 -9.11
N LEU A 99 14.39 -7.72 -8.88
CA LEU A 99 13.22 -6.87 -8.71
C LEU A 99 13.23 -6.28 -7.30
N ARG A 100 12.87 -5.01 -7.17
CA ARG A 100 12.83 -4.34 -5.86
C ARG A 100 11.84 -5.01 -4.93
N TYR A 101 12.27 -5.21 -3.69
CA TYR A 101 11.49 -5.86 -2.63
C TYR A 101 10.55 -4.89 -1.89
N ASP A 102 11.00 -3.65 -1.75
CA ASP A 102 10.30 -2.50 -1.19
C ASP A 102 10.65 -1.22 -1.96
N LEU A 103 10.13 -0.08 -1.50
CA LEU A 103 10.45 1.23 -2.05
C LEU A 103 11.44 2.01 -1.19
N THR A 104 11.74 1.55 0.03
CA THR A 104 12.58 2.26 1.01
C THR A 104 14.07 2.12 0.68
N VAL A 105 14.56 0.90 0.36
CA VAL A 105 15.97 0.68 -0.02
C VAL A 105 16.30 1.39 -1.34
N PRO A 106 15.50 1.29 -2.42
CA PRO A 106 15.68 2.11 -3.61
C PRO A 106 15.65 3.62 -3.34
N PHE A 107 14.82 4.07 -2.40
CA PHE A 107 14.77 5.46 -1.99
C PHE A 107 16.07 5.90 -1.29
N ALA A 108 16.61 5.11 -0.35
CA ALA A 108 17.88 5.43 0.30
C ALA A 108 19.02 5.57 -0.73
N ARG A 109 19.09 4.66 -1.71
CA ARG A 109 20.04 4.77 -2.84
C ARG A 109 19.78 6.05 -3.65
N TYR A 110 18.50 6.39 -3.93
CA TYR A 110 18.13 7.60 -4.66
C TYR A 110 18.61 8.86 -3.93
N VAL A 111 18.39 8.96 -2.63
CA VAL A 111 18.83 10.11 -1.81
C VAL A 111 20.35 10.30 -1.90
N VAL A 112 21.12 9.22 -1.77
CA VAL A 112 22.59 9.30 -1.84
C VAL A 112 23.06 9.74 -3.22
N MET A 113 22.46 9.22 -4.30
CA MET A 113 22.84 9.57 -5.67
C MET A 113 22.48 11.01 -6.05
N HIS A 114 21.40 11.55 -5.49
CA HIS A 114 20.88 12.87 -5.83
C HIS A 114 21.02 13.90 -4.70
N GLN A 115 21.88 13.65 -3.69
CA GLN A 115 22.00 14.47 -2.49
C GLN A 115 22.27 15.97 -2.78
N ASN A 116 22.95 16.28 -3.89
CA ASN A 116 23.26 17.65 -4.29
C ASN A 116 22.11 18.34 -5.04
N GLU A 117 21.08 17.61 -5.44
CA GLU A 117 19.89 18.07 -6.15
C GLU A 117 18.69 18.22 -5.22
N LEU A 118 18.76 17.61 -4.03
CA LEU A 118 17.67 17.56 -3.05
C LEU A 118 17.84 18.64 -1.98
N SER A 119 16.73 19.24 -1.57
CA SER A 119 16.68 20.12 -0.40
C SER A 119 16.20 19.34 0.82
N PHE A 120 16.94 19.41 1.92
CA PHE A 120 16.59 18.72 3.17
C PHE A 120 15.96 19.68 4.20
N PRO A 121 14.97 19.21 5.02
CA PRO A 121 14.37 17.90 5.00
C PRO A 121 13.62 17.62 3.70
N PHE A 122 13.84 16.43 3.12
CA PHE A 122 13.22 16.02 1.87
C PHE A 122 12.00 15.15 2.14
N LYS A 123 10.83 15.62 1.70
CA LYS A 123 9.53 14.96 1.83
C LYS A 123 9.14 14.37 0.49
N ARG A 124 9.04 13.04 0.39
CA ARG A 124 8.69 12.36 -0.85
C ARG A 124 7.52 11.38 -0.67
N TYR A 125 6.76 11.13 -1.73
CA TYR A 125 5.92 9.94 -1.85
C TYR A 125 6.30 9.11 -3.08
N HIS A 126 5.95 7.80 -3.02
CA HIS A 126 6.33 6.83 -4.03
C HIS A 126 5.25 5.74 -4.13
N ILE A 127 4.51 5.68 -5.24
CA ILE A 127 3.42 4.74 -5.47
C ILE A 127 3.80 3.86 -6.65
N GLN A 128 4.35 2.69 -6.39
CA GLN A 128 4.83 1.77 -7.42
C GLN A 128 4.75 0.31 -6.96
N PRO A 129 4.80 -0.68 -7.91
CA PRO A 129 4.78 -2.09 -7.57
C PRO A 129 6.12 -2.57 -6.97
N VAL A 130 6.03 -3.58 -6.11
CA VAL A 130 7.15 -4.31 -5.52
C VAL A 130 6.92 -5.81 -5.64
N TRP A 131 8.00 -6.61 -5.48
CA TRP A 131 7.96 -8.05 -5.71
C TRP A 131 8.59 -8.81 -4.56
N ARG A 132 7.84 -9.76 -3.99
CA ARG A 132 8.31 -10.64 -2.92
C ARG A 132 7.96 -12.08 -3.25
N ALA A 133 8.93 -12.98 -3.18
CA ALA A 133 8.73 -14.41 -3.44
C ALA A 133 8.03 -15.12 -2.27
N ASP A 134 7.12 -14.45 -1.60
CA ASP A 134 6.28 -14.99 -0.54
C ASP A 134 5.40 -16.14 -1.03
N ARG A 135 5.03 -17.04 -0.12
CA ARG A 135 4.00 -18.03 -0.40
C ARG A 135 2.64 -17.33 -0.55
N PRO A 136 1.99 -17.39 -1.72
CA PRO A 136 0.73 -16.71 -1.96
C PRO A 136 -0.39 -17.18 -1.03
N GLN A 137 -1.10 -16.21 -0.45
CA GLN A 137 -2.31 -16.42 0.36
C GLN A 137 -3.16 -15.13 0.33
N LYS A 138 -4.38 -15.15 0.87
CA LYS A 138 -5.23 -13.95 0.95
C LYS A 138 -4.47 -12.80 1.61
N GLY A 139 -4.45 -11.62 0.99
CA GLY A 139 -3.73 -10.44 1.45
C GLY A 139 -2.19 -10.54 1.36
N ARG A 140 -1.63 -11.57 0.69
CA ARG A 140 -0.18 -11.73 0.47
C ARG A 140 0.08 -12.20 -0.95
N TYR A 141 0.56 -11.28 -1.78
CA TYR A 141 0.80 -11.44 -3.20
C TYR A 141 2.28 -11.36 -3.49
N GLN A 142 2.71 -11.89 -4.65
CA GLN A 142 4.11 -11.80 -5.09
C GLN A 142 4.40 -10.50 -5.85
N GLU A 143 3.38 -9.88 -6.43
CA GLU A 143 3.41 -8.55 -7.02
C GLU A 143 2.30 -7.72 -6.38
N PHE A 144 2.65 -6.54 -5.82
CA PHE A 144 1.71 -5.65 -5.17
C PHE A 144 2.25 -4.23 -5.12
N TYR A 145 1.36 -3.25 -4.94
CA TYR A 145 1.73 -1.84 -4.83
C TYR A 145 1.97 -1.45 -3.36
N GLN A 146 3.05 -0.72 -3.14
CA GLN A 146 3.26 0.08 -1.95
C GLN A 146 3.00 1.54 -2.28
N CYS A 147 2.37 2.26 -1.35
CA CYS A 147 2.23 3.70 -1.41
C CYS A 147 2.98 4.25 -0.21
N ASP A 148 4.25 4.58 -0.43
CA ASP A 148 5.17 5.01 0.60
C ASP A 148 5.27 6.52 0.66
N VAL A 149 5.39 7.05 1.87
CA VAL A 149 5.65 8.45 2.15
C VAL A 149 6.73 8.54 3.21
N ASP A 150 7.78 9.32 2.94
CA ASP A 150 8.96 9.42 3.81
C ASP A 150 9.50 10.85 3.89
N ILE A 151 10.14 11.13 5.00
CA ILE A 151 10.95 12.33 5.24
C ILE A 151 12.37 11.89 5.59
N VAL A 152 13.36 12.49 4.97
CA VAL A 152 14.78 12.30 5.34
C VAL A 152 15.45 13.63 5.63
N GLY A 153 16.45 13.62 6.52
CA GLY A 153 17.21 14.79 6.90
C GLY A 153 16.64 15.56 8.09
N SER A 154 15.88 14.89 8.97
CA SER A 154 15.41 15.49 10.22
C SER A 154 15.17 14.44 11.31
N ASP A 155 15.57 14.78 12.53
CA ASP A 155 15.31 13.98 13.75
C ASP A 155 14.02 14.39 14.47
N SER A 156 13.26 15.36 13.92
CA SER A 156 12.08 15.90 14.57
C SER A 156 10.94 14.86 14.63
N LEU A 157 10.49 14.56 15.84
CA LEU A 157 9.36 13.65 16.11
C LEU A 157 7.98 14.25 15.69
N MET A 158 7.95 15.50 15.26
CA MET A 158 6.79 16.10 14.60
C MET A 158 6.38 15.29 13.36
N TYR A 159 7.36 14.71 12.66
CA TYR A 159 7.09 13.95 11.43
C TYR A 159 6.43 12.61 11.70
N GLU A 160 6.71 11.96 12.84
CA GLU A 160 5.95 10.77 13.27
C GLU A 160 4.47 11.11 13.48
N ALA A 161 4.18 12.23 14.14
CA ALA A 161 2.81 12.68 14.33
C ALA A 161 2.14 13.09 13.01
N GLU A 162 2.87 13.71 12.09
CA GLU A 162 2.40 14.01 10.74
C GLU A 162 2.05 12.75 9.95
N LEU A 163 2.89 11.70 10.03
CA LEU A 163 2.66 10.43 9.34
C LEU A 163 1.44 9.69 9.90
N VAL A 164 1.21 9.73 11.23
CA VAL A 164 -0.02 9.20 11.85
C VAL A 164 -1.25 9.98 11.37
N ALA A 165 -1.16 11.32 11.29
CA ALA A 165 -2.24 12.14 10.75
C ALA A 165 -2.54 11.84 9.27
N ILE A 166 -1.53 11.51 8.47
CA ILE A 166 -1.70 11.05 7.08
C ILE A 166 -2.45 9.71 7.03
N TYR A 167 -2.09 8.73 7.89
CA TYR A 167 -2.83 7.49 7.98
C TYR A 167 -4.30 7.74 8.31
N ASP A 168 -4.55 8.53 9.35
CA ASP A 168 -5.90 8.86 9.80
C ASP A 168 -6.74 9.50 8.68
N GLU A 169 -6.19 10.51 8.00
CA GLU A 169 -6.90 11.23 6.94
C GLU A 169 -7.17 10.37 5.70
N VAL A 170 -6.23 9.52 5.31
CA VAL A 170 -6.42 8.61 4.18
C VAL A 170 -7.52 7.60 4.49
N PHE A 171 -7.47 6.95 5.65
CA PHE A 171 -8.46 5.93 6.01
C PHE A 171 -9.84 6.53 6.28
N ASP A 172 -9.91 7.73 6.84
CA ASP A 172 -11.18 8.45 6.98
C ASP A 172 -11.82 8.77 5.60
N LYS A 173 -11.02 9.27 4.65
CA LYS A 173 -11.48 9.52 3.28
C LYS A 173 -11.88 8.26 2.51
N LEU A 174 -11.26 7.12 2.81
CA LEU A 174 -11.65 5.82 2.24
C LEU A 174 -12.87 5.20 2.95
N GLY A 175 -13.34 5.80 4.05
CA GLY A 175 -14.44 5.26 4.86
C GLY A 175 -14.06 4.01 5.65
N LEU A 176 -12.76 3.76 5.83
CA LEU A 176 -12.24 2.56 6.49
C LEU A 176 -11.83 2.86 7.94
N LYS A 177 -12.50 2.22 8.92
CA LYS A 177 -12.14 2.36 10.32
C LYS A 177 -10.92 1.51 10.65
N THR A 178 -9.92 2.17 11.29
CA THR A 178 -8.61 1.55 11.57
C THR A 178 -8.14 1.81 13.00
N VAL A 179 -7.16 1.00 13.41
CA VAL A 179 -6.36 1.24 14.61
C VAL A 179 -4.90 1.37 14.17
N THR A 180 -4.29 2.49 14.48
CA THR A 180 -2.86 2.71 14.33
C THR A 180 -2.17 2.37 15.65
N TYR A 181 -1.32 1.36 15.63
CA TYR A 181 -0.47 0.98 16.76
C TYR A 181 0.89 1.66 16.61
N ILE A 182 1.41 2.18 17.72
CA ILE A 182 2.75 2.78 17.79
C ILE A 182 3.56 2.15 18.92
N ASN A 183 4.85 1.97 18.67
CA ASN A 183 5.84 1.66 19.71
C ASN A 183 7.17 2.33 19.33
N ASN A 184 8.21 2.07 20.13
CA ASN A 184 9.56 2.55 19.85
C ASN A 184 10.58 1.41 20.03
N ARG A 185 11.47 1.25 19.05
CA ARG A 185 12.54 0.22 19.08
C ARG A 185 13.46 0.37 20.30
N LYS A 186 13.67 1.62 20.75
CA LYS A 186 14.46 1.91 21.96
C LYS A 186 13.77 1.41 23.24
N ILE A 187 12.44 1.44 23.28
CA ILE A 187 11.67 0.82 24.40
C ILE A 187 11.86 -0.70 24.39
N LEU A 188 11.75 -1.34 23.21
CA LEU A 188 12.03 -2.78 23.10
C LEU A 188 13.46 -3.11 23.54
N TYR A 189 14.43 -2.26 23.16
CA TYR A 189 15.82 -2.43 23.62
C TYR A 189 15.94 -2.24 25.15
N GLY A 190 15.18 -1.30 25.72
CA GLY A 190 15.09 -1.10 27.17
C GLY A 190 14.57 -2.33 27.91
N LEU A 191 13.65 -3.12 27.32
CA LEU A 191 13.24 -4.41 27.89
C LEU A 191 14.42 -5.38 27.96
N ALA A 192 15.26 -5.42 26.91
CA ALA A 192 16.46 -6.25 26.89
C ALA A 192 17.50 -5.77 27.92
N GLU A 193 17.76 -4.44 28.00
CA GLU A 193 18.64 -3.84 29.03
C GLU A 193 18.16 -4.20 30.45
N ALA A 194 16.86 -3.99 30.71
CA ALA A 194 16.29 -4.27 32.04
C ALA A 194 16.36 -5.76 32.41
N ALA A 195 16.29 -6.64 31.42
CA ALA A 195 16.40 -8.09 31.61
C ALA A 195 17.84 -8.60 31.55
N GLY A 196 18.83 -7.78 31.19
CA GLY A 196 20.25 -8.15 31.05
C GLY A 196 20.50 -9.12 29.88
N ILE A 197 19.80 -8.91 28.75
CA ILE A 197 19.83 -9.79 27.55
C ILE A 197 20.03 -9.00 26.25
N GLU A 198 20.79 -7.91 26.29
CA GLU A 198 21.02 -7.02 25.13
C GLU A 198 21.57 -7.78 23.91
N ASP A 199 22.46 -8.78 24.15
CA ASP A 199 23.02 -9.63 23.10
C ASP A 199 21.96 -10.49 22.39
N HIS A 200 20.81 -10.71 23.04
CA HIS A 200 19.66 -11.47 22.50
C HIS A 200 18.50 -10.59 22.05
N PHE A 201 18.73 -9.27 21.84
CA PHE A 201 17.67 -8.32 21.47
C PHE A 201 16.87 -8.77 20.24
N MET A 202 17.54 -9.26 19.20
CA MET A 202 16.86 -9.71 17.97
C MET A 202 16.02 -10.96 18.21
N ASP A 203 16.55 -11.94 18.95
CA ASP A 203 15.82 -13.17 19.27
C ASP A 203 14.58 -12.87 20.13
N MET A 204 14.73 -11.97 21.11
CA MET A 204 13.62 -11.47 21.93
C MET A 204 12.53 -10.80 21.09
N THR A 205 12.91 -9.87 20.20
CA THR A 205 11.91 -9.14 19.38
C THR A 205 11.20 -10.06 18.38
N ILE A 206 11.88 -11.05 17.80
CA ILE A 206 11.27 -12.06 16.93
C ILE A 206 10.28 -12.93 17.69
N ALA A 207 10.57 -13.28 18.95
CA ALA A 207 9.66 -14.05 19.78
C ALA A 207 8.44 -13.22 20.18
N ILE A 208 8.62 -11.96 20.58
CA ILE A 208 7.52 -11.02 20.93
C ILE A 208 6.57 -10.80 19.76
N ASP A 209 7.07 -10.67 18.50
CA ASP A 209 6.23 -10.51 17.30
C ASP A 209 5.24 -11.67 17.08
N LYS A 210 5.48 -12.80 17.72
CA LYS A 210 4.60 -13.96 17.62
C LYS A 210 3.58 -14.07 18.77
N LEU A 211 3.64 -13.15 19.75
CA LEU A 211 2.85 -13.23 20.99
C LEU A 211 1.36 -13.43 20.72
N ASP A 212 0.78 -12.65 19.82
CA ASP A 212 -0.64 -12.74 19.43
C ASP A 212 -1.02 -14.09 18.81
N LYS A 213 -0.06 -14.79 18.20
CA LYS A 213 -0.29 -16.03 17.44
C LYS A 213 -0.10 -17.28 18.27
N ILE A 214 0.92 -17.28 19.14
CA ILE A 214 1.34 -18.51 19.85
C ILE A 214 1.10 -18.44 21.36
N GLY A 215 0.85 -17.25 21.90
CA GLY A 215 0.62 -17.02 23.34
C GLY A 215 1.90 -16.92 24.17
N ALA A 216 1.75 -16.41 25.41
CA ALA A 216 2.86 -16.05 26.30
C ALA A 216 3.80 -17.23 26.62
N ASP A 217 3.25 -18.39 26.94
CA ASP A 217 4.06 -19.56 27.33
C ASP A 217 5.01 -20.02 26.20
N LYS A 218 4.49 -20.04 24.98
CA LYS A 218 5.30 -20.43 23.80
C LYS A 218 6.32 -19.36 23.42
N VAL A 219 6.04 -18.08 23.68
CA VAL A 219 7.03 -17.00 23.52
C VAL A 219 8.20 -17.19 24.48
N VAL A 220 7.92 -17.53 25.76
CA VAL A 220 8.97 -17.86 26.74
C VAL A 220 9.75 -19.10 26.31
N GLU A 221 9.09 -20.16 25.83
CA GLU A 221 9.76 -21.36 25.28
C GLU A 221 10.67 -21.03 24.10
N GLU A 222 10.21 -20.16 23.17
CA GLU A 222 11.00 -19.72 22.04
C GLU A 222 12.24 -18.92 22.46
N MET A 223 12.07 -17.96 23.40
CA MET A 223 13.20 -17.21 23.96
C MET A 223 14.22 -18.14 24.62
N THR A 224 13.77 -19.09 25.43
CA THR A 224 14.67 -20.03 26.11
C THR A 224 15.37 -20.97 25.14
N SER A 225 14.73 -21.39 24.06
CA SER A 225 15.34 -22.19 23.00
C SER A 225 16.48 -21.45 22.27
N LYS A 226 16.49 -20.11 22.35
CA LYS A 226 17.55 -19.24 21.78
C LYS A 226 18.64 -18.89 22.79
N GLY A 227 18.63 -19.48 23.99
CA GLY A 227 19.66 -19.28 25.01
C GLY A 227 19.35 -18.18 26.03
N ILE A 228 18.17 -17.56 25.98
CA ILE A 228 17.71 -16.58 26.98
C ILE A 228 17.31 -17.34 28.26
N ALA A 229 17.84 -16.95 29.41
CA ALA A 229 17.49 -17.56 30.69
C ALA A 229 15.98 -17.40 30.99
N MET A 230 15.36 -18.43 31.58
CA MET A 230 13.92 -18.45 31.92
C MET A 230 13.51 -17.24 32.77
N GLU A 231 14.34 -16.83 33.73
CA GLU A 231 14.09 -15.69 34.59
C GLU A 231 14.05 -14.39 33.80
N ALA A 232 14.97 -14.19 32.86
CA ALA A 232 15.04 -13.03 31.99
C ALA A 232 13.83 -13.00 31.03
N ALA A 233 13.49 -14.13 30.40
CA ALA A 233 12.30 -14.24 29.56
C ALA A 233 11.02 -13.92 30.31
N SER A 234 10.87 -14.45 31.55
CA SER A 234 9.72 -14.16 32.43
C SER A 234 9.65 -12.68 32.84
N LYS A 235 10.82 -12.06 33.08
CA LYS A 235 10.90 -10.62 33.38
C LYS A 235 10.46 -9.77 32.20
N VAL A 236 10.90 -10.08 30.97
CA VAL A 236 10.42 -9.43 29.73
C VAL A 236 8.90 -9.55 29.63
N MET A 237 8.35 -10.77 29.76
CA MET A 237 6.91 -11.00 29.68
C MET A 237 6.11 -10.24 30.76
N SER A 238 6.67 -10.01 31.93
CA SER A 238 6.02 -9.19 32.96
C SER A 238 6.00 -7.70 32.58
N MET A 239 7.08 -7.19 32.02
CA MET A 239 7.18 -5.80 31.53
C MET A 239 6.27 -5.51 30.33
N LEU A 240 6.00 -6.50 29.46
CA LEU A 240 5.06 -6.34 28.35
C LEU A 240 3.58 -6.14 28.78
N LYS A 241 3.27 -6.28 30.06
CA LYS A 241 1.93 -6.03 30.60
C LYS A 241 1.73 -4.59 31.08
N VAL A 242 2.77 -3.78 31.03
CA VAL A 242 2.72 -2.38 31.44
C VAL A 242 1.98 -1.56 30.38
N GLU A 243 0.98 -0.81 30.81
CA GLU A 243 0.13 0.01 29.94
C GLU A 243 0.41 1.53 30.09
N ASP A 244 1.32 1.89 30.98
CA ASP A 244 1.64 3.29 31.31
C ASP A 244 3.16 3.56 31.15
N LEU A 245 3.48 4.63 30.43
CA LEU A 245 4.87 5.07 30.24
C LEU A 245 5.56 5.49 31.55
N ASP A 246 4.84 6.01 32.54
CA ASP A 246 5.41 6.43 33.85
C ASP A 246 5.76 5.21 34.73
N GLU A 247 5.01 4.12 34.58
CA GLU A 247 5.36 2.84 35.21
C GLU A 247 6.59 2.23 34.52
N LEU A 248 6.60 2.24 33.20
CA LEU A 248 7.72 1.71 32.43
C LEU A 248 9.02 2.48 32.66
N GLU A 249 8.94 3.81 32.85
CA GLU A 249 10.09 4.66 33.20
C GLU A 249 10.76 4.23 34.52
N LYS A 250 9.96 3.86 35.53
CA LYS A 250 10.49 3.36 36.80
C LYS A 250 11.23 2.03 36.63
N LEU A 251 10.68 1.15 35.76
CA LEU A 251 11.33 -0.14 35.43
C LEU A 251 12.64 0.06 34.67
N PHE A 252 12.73 1.12 33.87
CA PHE A 252 13.88 1.50 33.05
C PHE A 252 14.86 2.47 33.75
N ALA A 253 14.80 2.65 35.08
CA ALA A 253 15.59 3.67 35.79
C ALA A 253 17.11 3.61 35.48
N SER A 254 17.67 2.45 35.13
CA SER A 254 19.06 2.26 34.70
C SER A 254 19.27 2.04 33.22
N CYS A 255 18.19 2.01 32.42
CA CYS A 255 18.20 1.65 30.98
C CYS A 255 18.18 2.91 30.13
N LYS A 256 19.35 3.44 29.78
CA LYS A 256 19.47 4.73 29.07
C LYS A 256 18.72 4.73 27.71
N THR A 257 18.84 3.65 26.97
CA THR A 257 18.20 3.53 25.66
C THR A 257 16.69 3.46 25.79
N GLY A 258 16.19 2.67 26.76
CA GLY A 258 14.77 2.56 27.06
C GLY A 258 14.14 3.89 27.49
N LEU A 259 14.82 4.64 28.41
CA LEU A 259 14.39 5.97 28.83
C LEU A 259 14.30 6.96 27.67
N HIS A 260 15.28 6.93 26.76
CA HIS A 260 15.25 7.77 25.55
C HIS A 260 14.05 7.43 24.65
N GLY A 261 13.71 6.14 24.51
CA GLY A 261 12.51 5.73 23.75
C GLY A 261 11.20 6.25 24.38
N ILE A 262 11.10 6.27 25.70
CA ILE A 262 9.95 6.85 26.42
C ILE A 262 9.86 8.36 26.17
N GLU A 263 10.97 9.08 26.22
CA GLU A 263 11.02 10.51 25.93
C GLU A 263 10.59 10.81 24.49
N GLU A 264 11.02 10.00 23.53
CA GLU A 264 10.57 10.11 22.14
C GLU A 264 9.05 9.93 22.00
N LEU A 265 8.46 8.91 22.63
CA LEU A 265 7.01 8.71 22.59
C LEU A 265 6.24 9.86 23.27
N ARG A 266 6.72 10.35 24.41
CA ARG A 266 6.11 11.53 25.07
C ARG A 266 6.19 12.76 24.15
N THR A 267 7.30 12.92 23.44
CA THR A 267 7.46 14.04 22.48
C THR A 267 6.54 13.86 21.27
N PHE A 268 6.41 12.65 20.74
CA PHE A 268 5.43 12.32 19.72
C PHE A 268 4.01 12.70 20.18
N HIS A 269 3.59 12.30 21.38
CA HIS A 269 2.25 12.60 21.90
C HIS A 269 2.02 14.11 22.05
N LYS A 270 3.02 14.92 22.41
CA LYS A 270 2.89 16.39 22.44
C LYS A 270 2.46 16.99 21.09
N TYR A 271 2.83 16.36 19.97
CA TYR A 271 2.38 16.78 18.63
C TYR A 271 1.07 16.12 18.22
N SER A 272 0.92 14.81 18.40
CA SER A 272 -0.27 14.07 17.95
C SER A 272 -1.54 14.52 18.66
N ASP A 273 -1.46 14.86 19.97
CA ASP A 273 -2.60 15.29 20.78
C ASP A 273 -3.12 16.70 20.42
N ARG A 274 -2.42 17.41 19.50
CA ARG A 274 -2.87 18.70 18.97
C ARG A 274 -3.96 18.56 17.92
N ARG A 275 -4.20 17.35 17.42
CA ARG A 275 -5.21 17.04 16.41
C ARG A 275 -6.11 15.92 16.91
N ALA A 276 -7.43 16.12 16.78
CA ALA A 276 -8.38 15.02 16.92
C ALA A 276 -8.24 14.07 15.72
N LEU A 277 -8.10 12.78 15.99
CA LEU A 277 -8.06 11.73 14.99
C LEU A 277 -9.46 11.11 14.80
N SER A 278 -9.79 10.72 13.58
CA SER A 278 -11.03 10.01 13.24
C SER A 278 -10.96 8.51 13.55
N ASN A 279 -9.73 7.98 13.65
CA ASN A 279 -9.41 6.58 13.93
C ASN A 279 -8.63 6.44 15.24
N LYS A 280 -8.53 5.22 15.75
CA LYS A 280 -7.84 4.94 17.01
C LYS A 280 -6.32 4.99 16.83
N LEU A 281 -5.64 5.60 17.81
CA LEU A 281 -4.19 5.54 17.99
C LEU A 281 -3.92 4.87 19.34
N VAL A 282 -3.11 3.80 19.34
CA VAL A 282 -2.84 2.98 20.52
C VAL A 282 -1.33 2.77 20.65
N TRP A 283 -0.78 3.07 21.83
CA TRP A 283 0.54 2.60 22.19
C TRP A 283 0.47 1.10 22.52
N ASP A 284 1.29 0.30 21.87
CA ASP A 284 1.33 -1.15 22.06
C ASP A 284 2.79 -1.58 22.29
N ILE A 285 3.17 -1.81 23.53
CA ILE A 285 4.51 -2.24 23.93
C ILE A 285 4.91 -3.58 23.29
N THR A 286 3.95 -4.40 22.87
CA THR A 286 4.19 -5.69 22.21
C THR A 286 4.46 -5.55 20.72
N LEU A 287 4.22 -4.38 20.14
CA LEU A 287 4.55 -4.12 18.74
C LEU A 287 6.07 -4.17 18.55
N ALA A 288 6.56 -5.34 18.13
CA ALA A 288 7.97 -5.61 17.87
C ALA A 288 8.30 -5.76 16.39
N ARG A 289 7.30 -5.55 15.52
CA ARG A 289 7.37 -5.69 14.07
C ARG A 289 8.26 -4.65 13.43
N GLY A 290 8.68 -4.99 12.24
CA GLY A 290 9.37 -4.09 11.35
C GLY A 290 10.62 -4.71 10.75
N LEU A 291 11.14 -4.03 9.73
CA LEU A 291 12.41 -4.39 9.13
C LEU A 291 13.55 -4.03 10.10
N ASN A 292 14.64 -4.77 10.03
CA ASN A 292 15.77 -4.64 10.96
C ASN A 292 16.44 -3.26 10.94
N TYR A 293 16.12 -2.41 9.97
CA TYR A 293 16.70 -1.07 9.85
C TYR A 293 15.97 0.01 10.67
N TYR A 294 14.83 -0.28 11.31
CA TYR A 294 14.16 0.70 12.18
C TYR A 294 14.92 0.91 13.49
N THR A 295 15.02 2.16 13.92
CA THR A 295 15.84 2.62 15.05
C THR A 295 15.07 3.39 16.13
N GLY A 296 13.89 3.93 15.80
CA GLY A 296 13.04 4.73 16.66
C GLY A 296 11.60 4.25 16.67
N CYS A 297 10.65 5.19 16.51
CA CYS A 297 9.23 4.87 16.42
C CYS A 297 8.93 3.89 15.30
N ILE A 298 8.01 2.96 15.57
CA ILE A 298 7.48 1.98 14.64
C ILE A 298 5.96 2.03 14.65
N PHE A 299 5.36 1.80 13.48
CA PHE A 299 3.92 1.89 13.25
C PHE A 299 3.39 0.61 12.63
N GLU A 300 2.19 0.23 13.03
CA GLU A 300 1.39 -0.79 12.34
C GLU A 300 -0.06 -0.34 12.29
N VAL A 301 -0.70 -0.46 11.12
CA VAL A 301 -2.12 -0.14 10.97
C VAL A 301 -2.89 -1.40 10.63
N LYS A 302 -3.96 -1.64 11.37
CA LYS A 302 -4.92 -2.74 11.16
C LYS A 302 -6.32 -2.17 10.98
N ALA A 303 -7.17 -2.86 10.24
CA ALA A 303 -8.60 -2.58 10.27
C ALA A 303 -9.14 -2.80 11.69
N ASP A 304 -10.05 -1.94 12.13
CA ASP A 304 -10.61 -2.01 13.48
C ASP A 304 -11.51 -3.25 13.64
N THR A 305 -11.05 -4.24 14.41
CA THR A 305 -11.79 -5.49 14.63
C THR A 305 -13.06 -5.33 15.45
N GLU A 306 -13.21 -4.24 16.20
CA GLU A 306 -14.48 -3.92 16.87
C GLU A 306 -15.53 -3.47 15.85
N HIS A 307 -15.09 -2.75 14.81
CA HIS A 307 -15.95 -2.31 13.71
C HIS A 307 -16.18 -3.43 12.69
N TYR A 308 -15.15 -4.24 12.39
CA TYR A 308 -15.17 -5.34 11.42
C TYR A 308 -14.87 -6.69 12.09
N PRO A 309 -15.80 -7.26 12.89
CA PRO A 309 -15.51 -8.43 13.74
C PRO A 309 -15.24 -9.73 12.95
N ASN A 310 -15.70 -9.80 11.71
CA ASN A 310 -15.54 -10.98 10.85
C ASN A 310 -14.32 -10.89 9.93
N LEU A 311 -13.73 -9.69 9.79
CA LEU A 311 -12.60 -9.46 8.91
C LEU A 311 -11.36 -10.20 9.41
N ARG A 312 -10.70 -10.93 8.54
CA ARG A 312 -9.44 -11.63 8.83
C ARG A 312 -8.37 -11.11 7.87
N MET A 313 -7.84 -9.93 8.20
CA MET A 313 -6.78 -9.28 7.42
C MET A 313 -5.60 -8.93 8.36
N GLY A 314 -4.38 -9.10 7.85
CA GLY A 314 -3.19 -8.58 8.54
C GLY A 314 -3.07 -7.06 8.42
N SER A 315 -1.90 -6.53 8.81
CA SER A 315 -1.61 -5.09 8.71
C SER A 315 -1.85 -4.56 7.32
N ILE A 316 -2.55 -3.43 7.23
CA ILE A 316 -2.84 -2.71 5.97
C ILE A 316 -1.89 -1.52 5.76
N GLY A 317 -1.11 -1.18 6.78
CA GLY A 317 -0.05 -0.17 6.74
C GLY A 317 1.00 -0.45 7.80
N GLY A 318 2.16 0.17 7.66
CA GLY A 318 3.25 0.09 8.62
C GLY A 318 4.40 0.99 8.23
N GLY A 319 5.32 1.21 9.17
CA GLY A 319 6.46 2.08 8.95
C GLY A 319 7.30 2.28 10.19
N GLY A 320 8.20 3.26 10.14
CA GLY A 320 9.02 3.63 11.28
C GLY A 320 10.19 4.54 10.94
N ARG A 321 10.92 4.95 11.99
CA ARG A 321 12.15 5.74 11.87
C ARG A 321 13.34 4.86 11.58
N TYR A 322 14.19 5.33 10.68
CA TYR A 322 15.46 4.69 10.30
C TYR A 322 16.56 5.76 10.23
N ASP A 323 17.58 5.65 11.07
CA ASP A 323 18.59 6.72 11.25
C ASP A 323 19.84 6.57 10.39
N ASP A 324 20.10 5.41 9.82
CA ASP A 324 21.33 5.17 9.05
C ASP A 324 21.13 4.33 7.77
N LEU A 325 19.92 4.33 7.23
CA LEU A 325 19.65 3.54 6.02
C LEU A 325 20.49 4.03 4.82
N THR A 326 20.73 5.34 4.72
CA THR A 326 21.61 5.95 3.71
C THR A 326 23.09 5.64 3.96
N GLY A 327 23.49 5.34 5.20
CA GLY A 327 24.84 4.94 5.58
C GLY A 327 25.34 3.71 4.88
N VAL A 328 24.41 2.78 4.56
CA VAL A 328 24.67 1.58 3.75
C VAL A 328 25.19 1.92 2.34
N PHE A 329 24.85 3.11 1.83
CA PHE A 329 25.27 3.64 0.54
C PHE A 329 26.34 4.74 0.68
N GLY A 330 26.98 4.89 1.86
CA GLY A 330 28.09 5.81 2.12
C GLY A 330 27.71 7.18 2.69
N MET A 331 26.42 7.47 2.88
CA MET A 331 25.93 8.74 3.46
C MET A 331 25.43 8.50 4.90
N LYS A 332 26.33 8.63 5.88
CA LYS A 332 26.02 8.41 7.30
C LYS A 332 25.30 9.61 7.93
N GLY A 333 24.55 9.32 9.03
CA GLY A 333 23.93 10.35 9.87
C GLY A 333 22.72 11.04 9.24
N MET A 334 22.08 10.43 8.26
CA MET A 334 20.84 10.91 7.66
C MET A 334 19.65 10.17 8.26
N SER A 335 19.01 10.78 9.24
CA SER A 335 17.78 10.26 9.82
C SER A 335 16.62 10.35 8.83
N GLY A 336 15.75 9.34 8.85
CA GLY A 336 14.54 9.30 8.07
C GLY A 336 13.41 8.61 8.83
N VAL A 337 12.19 8.95 8.48
CA VAL A 337 10.99 8.29 8.96
C VAL A 337 10.00 8.15 7.81
N GLY A 338 9.31 7.03 7.73
CA GLY A 338 8.36 6.80 6.66
C GLY A 338 7.31 5.74 6.99
N ILE A 339 6.24 5.79 6.23
CA ILE A 339 5.13 4.85 6.32
C ILE A 339 4.75 4.34 4.92
N SER A 340 4.16 3.17 4.89
CA SER A 340 3.67 2.50 3.68
C SER A 340 2.23 2.07 3.83
N PHE A 341 1.41 2.28 2.80
CA PHE A 341 0.07 1.72 2.67
C PHE A 341 0.14 0.47 1.78
N GLY A 342 -0.40 -0.63 2.26
CA GLY A 342 -0.51 -1.89 1.51
C GLY A 342 -1.75 -1.88 0.61
N ALA A 343 -1.65 -1.32 -0.59
CA ALA A 343 -2.79 -1.04 -1.45
C ALA A 343 -3.68 -2.25 -1.74
N GLU A 344 -3.11 -3.43 -1.96
CA GLU A 344 -3.88 -4.66 -2.20
C GLU A 344 -4.67 -5.12 -0.98
N ARG A 345 -4.11 -4.98 0.22
CA ARG A 345 -4.82 -5.33 1.45
C ARG A 345 -5.94 -4.34 1.76
N ILE A 346 -5.69 -3.05 1.50
CA ILE A 346 -6.74 -2.01 1.59
C ILE A 346 -7.85 -2.32 0.61
N TYR A 347 -7.51 -2.67 -0.64
CA TYR A 347 -8.47 -3.08 -1.66
C TYR A 347 -9.31 -4.28 -1.20
N ASP A 348 -8.65 -5.34 -0.72
CA ASP A 348 -9.31 -6.58 -0.28
C ASP A 348 -10.28 -6.30 0.90
N VAL A 349 -9.89 -5.43 1.85
CA VAL A 349 -10.76 -5.01 2.96
C VAL A 349 -11.95 -4.20 2.46
N MET A 350 -11.72 -3.18 1.63
CA MET A 350 -12.79 -2.34 1.10
C MET A 350 -13.77 -3.12 0.21
N GLU A 351 -13.31 -4.17 -0.48
CA GLU A 351 -14.15 -5.04 -1.29
C GLU A 351 -15.01 -5.97 -0.40
N GLU A 352 -14.41 -6.54 0.66
CA GLU A 352 -15.10 -7.45 1.58
C GLU A 352 -16.17 -6.74 2.41
N GLU A 353 -15.89 -5.49 2.82
CA GLU A 353 -16.77 -4.66 3.65
C GLU A 353 -17.65 -3.69 2.82
N GLU A 354 -17.68 -3.84 1.49
CA GLU A 354 -18.48 -3.04 0.54
C GLU A 354 -18.31 -1.51 0.69
N LEU A 355 -17.08 -1.05 0.98
CA LEU A 355 -16.79 0.36 1.26
C LEU A 355 -16.57 1.24 0.00
N PHE A 356 -16.50 0.63 -1.18
CA PHE A 356 -16.32 1.43 -2.41
C PHE A 356 -17.57 2.23 -2.75
N PRO A 357 -17.44 3.53 -3.12
CA PRO A 357 -18.55 4.30 -3.65
C PRO A 357 -19.18 3.60 -4.87
N SER A 358 -20.49 3.60 -4.95
CA SER A 358 -21.25 2.86 -5.99
C SER A 358 -20.97 3.32 -7.43
N ASP A 359 -20.41 4.52 -7.59
CA ASP A 359 -20.11 5.14 -8.89
C ASP A 359 -18.66 4.95 -9.34
N VAL A 360 -17.76 4.48 -8.45
CA VAL A 360 -16.33 4.28 -8.77
C VAL A 360 -16.13 3.36 -9.98
N ALA A 361 -16.97 2.35 -10.14
CA ALA A 361 -16.86 1.38 -11.22
C ALA A 361 -17.56 1.82 -12.53
N LYS A 362 -18.32 2.91 -12.53
CA LYS A 362 -19.06 3.36 -13.73
C LYS A 362 -18.12 3.76 -14.86
N ASP A 363 -18.39 3.24 -16.05
CA ASP A 363 -17.58 3.45 -17.25
C ASP A 363 -18.10 4.56 -18.16
N LEU A 364 -19.40 4.51 -18.42
CA LEU A 364 -20.11 5.41 -19.31
C LEU A 364 -21.22 6.10 -18.55
N ASP A 365 -21.46 7.34 -18.90
CA ASP A 365 -22.63 8.08 -18.45
C ASP A 365 -23.81 7.77 -19.36
N VAL A 366 -23.55 7.58 -20.66
CA VAL A 366 -24.61 7.34 -21.66
C VAL A 366 -24.12 6.48 -22.82
N LEU A 367 -24.96 5.56 -23.30
CA LEU A 367 -24.80 4.84 -24.54
C LEU A 367 -25.82 5.29 -25.57
N ILE A 368 -25.39 5.55 -26.80
CA ILE A 368 -26.28 5.82 -27.93
C ILE A 368 -26.55 4.53 -28.66
N VAL A 369 -27.83 4.27 -28.97
CA VAL A 369 -28.30 3.11 -29.73
C VAL A 369 -29.13 3.60 -30.92
N THR A 370 -29.04 2.90 -32.04
CA THR A 370 -29.61 3.39 -33.31
C THR A 370 -30.34 2.27 -34.04
N PHE A 371 -31.34 2.66 -34.87
CA PHE A 371 -32.15 1.70 -35.61
C PHE A 371 -31.56 1.35 -36.98
N ASP A 372 -30.97 2.34 -37.65
CA ASP A 372 -30.50 2.22 -39.05
C ASP A 372 -29.22 3.03 -39.27
N SER A 373 -28.71 3.05 -40.51
CA SER A 373 -27.44 3.69 -40.87
C SER A 373 -27.49 5.21 -40.84
N ASP A 374 -28.64 5.84 -41.15
CA ASP A 374 -28.77 7.31 -41.11
C ASP A 374 -28.85 7.81 -39.67
N ALA A 375 -29.64 7.11 -38.85
CA ALA A 375 -29.66 7.34 -37.41
C ALA A 375 -28.28 7.09 -36.77
N HIS A 376 -27.48 6.16 -37.30
CA HIS A 376 -26.13 5.87 -36.81
C HIS A 376 -25.15 7.00 -37.11
N LEU A 377 -25.20 7.60 -38.30
CA LEU A 377 -24.37 8.76 -38.66
C LEU A 377 -24.75 9.98 -37.78
N TYR A 378 -26.04 10.25 -37.59
CA TYR A 378 -26.50 11.28 -36.68
C TYR A 378 -26.09 10.98 -35.21
N GLY A 379 -26.17 9.72 -34.81
CA GLY A 379 -25.68 9.26 -33.51
C GLY A 379 -24.17 9.49 -33.28
N TYR A 380 -23.38 9.43 -34.38
CA TYR A 380 -21.98 9.78 -34.31
C TYR A 380 -21.73 11.29 -34.09
N ASP A 381 -22.57 12.16 -34.68
CA ASP A 381 -22.52 13.59 -34.41
C ASP A 381 -22.92 13.90 -32.93
N VAL A 382 -23.96 13.21 -32.44
CA VAL A 382 -24.42 13.34 -31.04
C VAL A 382 -23.32 12.87 -30.04
N VAL A 383 -22.70 11.73 -30.26
CA VAL A 383 -21.64 11.23 -29.36
C VAL A 383 -20.43 12.16 -29.35
N THR A 384 -20.11 12.75 -30.50
CA THR A 384 -19.01 13.72 -30.64
C THR A 384 -19.28 14.98 -29.80
N GLN A 385 -20.50 15.50 -29.83
CA GLN A 385 -20.90 16.66 -29.03
C GLN A 385 -20.89 16.35 -27.53
N LEU A 386 -21.40 15.17 -27.11
CA LEU A 386 -21.36 14.72 -25.73
C LEU A 386 -19.91 14.62 -25.20
N ARG A 387 -19.03 14.02 -25.99
CA ARG A 387 -17.59 13.89 -25.66
C ARG A 387 -16.91 15.24 -25.56
N ALA A 388 -17.19 16.15 -26.49
CA ALA A 388 -16.67 17.52 -26.45
C ALA A 388 -17.14 18.30 -25.21
N ALA A 389 -18.32 17.96 -24.67
CA ALA A 389 -18.83 18.49 -23.43
C ALA A 389 -18.26 17.80 -22.17
N GLY A 390 -17.37 16.80 -22.30
CA GLY A 390 -16.77 16.07 -21.19
C GLY A 390 -17.64 14.93 -20.62
N VAL A 391 -18.71 14.52 -21.33
CA VAL A 391 -19.57 13.40 -20.96
C VAL A 391 -18.91 12.09 -21.47
N ARG A 392 -18.87 11.08 -20.61
CA ARG A 392 -18.39 9.74 -21.00
C ARG A 392 -19.45 9.02 -21.80
N ALA A 393 -19.43 9.20 -23.10
CA ALA A 393 -20.44 8.71 -24.04
C ALA A 393 -19.83 7.72 -25.06
N ASP A 394 -20.63 6.73 -25.44
CA ASP A 394 -20.29 5.81 -26.51
C ASP A 394 -21.49 5.60 -27.45
N LEU A 395 -21.18 5.25 -28.71
CA LEU A 395 -22.16 4.84 -29.70
C LEU A 395 -21.99 3.34 -29.92
N TYR A 396 -23.07 2.57 -29.85
CA TYR A 396 -23.00 1.15 -30.19
C TYR A 396 -22.50 0.99 -31.62
N PRO A 397 -21.48 0.16 -31.92
CA PRO A 397 -20.67 0.29 -33.12
C PRO A 397 -21.40 -0.02 -34.43
N GLU A 398 -22.55 -0.67 -34.40
CA GLU A 398 -23.31 -1.06 -35.56
C GLU A 398 -24.81 -0.92 -35.35
N PRO A 399 -25.61 -0.40 -36.32
CA PRO A 399 -27.06 -0.44 -36.23
C PRO A 399 -27.53 -1.89 -36.38
N THR A 400 -27.87 -2.52 -35.28
CA THR A 400 -28.32 -3.91 -35.18
C THR A 400 -29.60 -3.98 -34.35
N LYS A 401 -30.14 -5.20 -34.17
CA LYS A 401 -31.38 -5.39 -33.38
C LYS A 401 -31.28 -4.66 -32.05
N MET A 402 -32.24 -3.77 -31.75
CA MET A 402 -32.32 -2.97 -30.53
C MET A 402 -32.11 -3.80 -29.26
N LYS A 403 -32.66 -5.02 -29.21
CA LYS A 403 -32.47 -5.93 -28.07
C LYS A 403 -30.99 -6.23 -27.78
N LYS A 404 -30.14 -6.35 -28.82
CA LYS A 404 -28.70 -6.62 -28.66
C LYS A 404 -28.00 -5.37 -28.10
N GLN A 405 -28.32 -4.19 -28.58
CA GLN A 405 -27.76 -2.93 -28.13
C GLN A 405 -28.17 -2.63 -26.68
N MET A 406 -29.45 -2.80 -26.35
CA MET A 406 -29.95 -2.62 -24.97
C MET A 406 -29.35 -3.65 -23.98
N LYS A 407 -29.15 -4.89 -24.44
CA LYS A 407 -28.45 -5.89 -23.62
C LYS A 407 -27.02 -5.43 -23.31
N TYR A 408 -26.31 -4.89 -24.28
CA TYR A 408 -24.96 -4.37 -24.06
C TYR A 408 -24.95 -3.19 -23.07
N ALA A 409 -25.93 -2.27 -23.15
CA ALA A 409 -26.10 -1.21 -22.17
C ALA A 409 -26.31 -1.75 -20.74
N ASN A 410 -27.16 -2.77 -20.60
CA ASN A 410 -27.43 -3.42 -19.30
C ASN A 410 -26.19 -4.19 -18.80
N ASP A 411 -25.53 -4.97 -19.63
CA ASP A 411 -24.33 -5.75 -19.25
C ASP A 411 -23.20 -4.82 -18.77
N ARG A 412 -23.13 -3.60 -19.31
CA ARG A 412 -22.19 -2.52 -18.89
C ARG A 412 -22.72 -1.63 -17.77
N GLN A 413 -23.94 -1.86 -17.31
CA GLN A 413 -24.58 -1.03 -16.27
C GLN A 413 -24.59 0.47 -16.59
N VAL A 414 -24.80 0.82 -17.88
CA VAL A 414 -24.84 2.21 -18.32
C VAL A 414 -26.14 2.86 -17.79
N PRO A 415 -26.04 3.97 -17.02
CA PRO A 415 -27.23 4.54 -16.39
C PRO A 415 -28.22 5.19 -17.34
N TYR A 416 -27.72 5.70 -18.48
CA TYR A 416 -28.57 6.38 -19.47
C TYR A 416 -28.35 5.83 -20.88
N VAL A 417 -29.41 5.80 -21.65
CA VAL A 417 -29.37 5.44 -23.08
C VAL A 417 -30.06 6.53 -23.90
N ILE A 418 -29.43 6.92 -25.01
CA ILE A 418 -30.06 7.73 -26.04
C ILE A 418 -30.45 6.81 -27.18
N VAL A 419 -31.74 6.81 -27.53
CA VAL A 419 -32.26 6.03 -28.65
C VAL A 419 -32.49 6.97 -29.83
N ILE A 420 -31.95 6.63 -31.01
CA ILE A 420 -32.05 7.43 -32.20
C ILE A 420 -32.65 6.58 -33.33
N GLY A 421 -33.74 7.07 -33.88
CA GLY A 421 -34.38 6.60 -35.11
C GLY A 421 -34.63 7.76 -36.04
N SER A 422 -35.44 7.56 -37.06
CA SER A 422 -35.81 8.60 -38.04
C SER A 422 -36.46 9.84 -37.40
N ASP A 423 -37.33 9.62 -36.39
CA ASP A 423 -38.02 10.72 -35.71
C ASP A 423 -37.04 11.64 -34.95
N GLU A 424 -35.99 11.08 -34.34
CA GLU A 424 -34.95 11.84 -33.64
C GLU A 424 -34.04 12.59 -34.66
N VAL A 425 -33.77 11.99 -35.82
CA VAL A 425 -33.00 12.64 -36.88
C VAL A 425 -33.79 13.84 -37.45
N ASP A 426 -35.08 13.67 -37.72
CA ASP A 426 -35.91 14.71 -38.31
C ASP A 426 -36.22 15.85 -37.35
N SER A 427 -36.47 15.55 -36.11
CA SER A 427 -36.88 16.54 -35.08
C SER A 427 -35.71 17.18 -34.33
N GLY A 428 -34.54 16.54 -34.30
CA GLY A 428 -33.43 16.93 -33.45
C GLY A 428 -33.68 16.68 -31.95
N GLN A 429 -34.81 16.08 -31.58
CA GLN A 429 -35.17 15.78 -30.18
C GLN A 429 -34.82 14.33 -29.86
N LEU A 430 -33.85 14.12 -28.97
CA LEU A 430 -33.33 12.82 -28.61
C LEU A 430 -34.25 12.09 -27.62
N THR A 431 -34.50 10.81 -27.83
CA THR A 431 -35.15 9.96 -26.82
C THR A 431 -34.10 9.58 -25.75
N PHE A 432 -34.16 10.27 -24.61
CA PHE A 432 -33.28 10.06 -23.48
C PHE A 432 -33.93 9.17 -22.42
N LYS A 433 -33.32 8.03 -22.14
CA LYS A 433 -33.84 7.01 -21.24
C LYS A 433 -32.95 6.84 -20.02
N ASN A 434 -33.58 6.92 -18.82
CA ASN A 434 -32.95 6.50 -17.56
C ASN A 434 -33.13 4.99 -17.39
N MET A 435 -32.03 4.25 -17.36
CA MET A 435 -32.06 2.78 -17.27
C MET A 435 -32.32 2.27 -15.85
N VAL A 436 -32.06 3.10 -14.82
CA VAL A 436 -32.27 2.76 -13.42
C VAL A 436 -33.76 2.89 -13.05
N GLU A 437 -34.37 4.01 -13.42
CA GLU A 437 -35.77 4.31 -13.11
C GLU A 437 -36.76 3.75 -14.17
N GLY A 438 -36.26 3.40 -15.35
CA GLY A 438 -37.08 2.99 -16.45
C GLY A 438 -37.87 4.11 -17.15
N SER A 439 -37.63 5.37 -16.76
CA SER A 439 -38.25 6.56 -17.37
C SER A 439 -37.60 6.94 -18.71
N GLN A 440 -38.33 7.62 -19.57
CA GLN A 440 -37.82 8.21 -20.81
C GLN A 440 -38.49 9.54 -21.12
N GLU A 441 -37.78 10.40 -21.81
CA GLU A 441 -38.24 11.71 -22.23
C GLU A 441 -37.63 12.12 -23.56
N LYS A 442 -38.23 13.12 -24.23
CA LYS A 442 -37.61 13.80 -25.38
C LYS A 442 -36.88 15.04 -24.88
N ALA A 443 -35.65 15.22 -25.31
CA ALA A 443 -34.82 16.38 -24.93
C ALA A 443 -33.87 16.75 -26.06
N ASP A 444 -33.51 18.02 -26.15
CA ASP A 444 -32.41 18.42 -27.02
C ASP A 444 -31.05 18.05 -26.40
N ILE A 445 -30.00 18.04 -27.22
CA ILE A 445 -28.67 17.61 -26.76
C ILE A 445 -28.11 18.50 -25.66
N SER A 446 -28.47 19.79 -25.64
CA SER A 446 -27.97 20.72 -24.61
C SER A 446 -28.55 20.38 -23.23
N ASP A 447 -29.80 19.98 -23.16
CA ASP A 447 -30.46 19.58 -21.92
C ASP A 447 -30.01 18.18 -21.47
N VAL A 448 -29.77 17.26 -22.41
CA VAL A 448 -29.16 15.97 -22.11
C VAL A 448 -27.77 16.16 -21.45
N ILE A 449 -26.94 17.04 -22.02
CA ILE A 449 -25.61 17.36 -21.46
C ILE A 449 -25.72 17.91 -20.04
N LYS A 450 -26.65 18.87 -19.80
CA LYS A 450 -26.88 19.44 -18.45
C LYS A 450 -27.28 18.35 -17.46
N LYS A 451 -28.22 17.46 -17.82
CA LYS A 451 -28.69 16.37 -16.96
C LYS A 451 -27.58 15.39 -16.62
N LEU A 452 -26.80 14.98 -17.62
CA LEU A 452 -25.68 14.04 -17.43
C LEU A 452 -24.58 14.64 -16.55
N LYS A 453 -24.28 15.94 -16.69
CA LYS A 453 -23.32 16.63 -15.81
C LYS A 453 -23.83 16.78 -14.39
N ALA A 454 -25.10 17.07 -14.20
CA ALA A 454 -25.70 17.15 -12.86
C ALA A 454 -25.73 15.79 -12.14
N ALA A 455 -25.90 14.69 -12.89
CA ALA A 455 -25.88 13.34 -12.33
C ALA A 455 -24.47 12.85 -11.92
N ASN A 456 -23.41 13.55 -12.35
CA ASN A 456 -22.00 13.23 -12.05
C ASN A 456 -21.38 14.16 -10.99
N GLN A 457 -22.14 15.13 -10.47
CA GLN A 457 -21.76 15.99 -9.35
C GLN A 457 -22.27 15.41 -8.03
#